data_75c4b4c6e7ee3b03f532c0bd704e7745
#
_entry.id   75c4b4c6e7ee3b03f532c0bd704e7745
#
_cell.length_a   1.000
_cell.length_b   1.000
_cell.length_c   1.000
_cell.angle_alpha   90.00
_cell.angle_beta   90.00
_cell.angle_gamma   90.00
#
_symmetry.space_group_name_H-M   'P 1'
#
loop_
_entity.id
_entity.type
_entity.pdbx_description
1 polymer ?
#
loop_
_entity_poly.entity_id
_entity_poly.type
_entity_poly.pdbx_seq_one_letter_code
_entity_poly.pdbx_strand_id
1 'polypeptide(L)'
;MANFEQFGLDASVVQAVTNIGFTEATPIQQETIELVLAGKDVIGQAQTGTGKTGAFGIPLVNRIDPSNPLVQGLVLAPTRELANQVEQALRQFGRVKGVRTTVVYGGEDFGKQIRSLKQRPHIIVATPGRLLDHMRRKTIRLESIETVVLDEADEMLNMGFIEDIETILAETPQETRQTLLFSATMPKRMESLASKFMKSPTRIAVKAKEVTMENIAQQFIEVHEREKFDVLCRLIDLETPELSIVFGRTKRRVDELAEALIKRGYRAEGLHGDLNQAKRNSVLRKFKEGLIDVLVATDVAARGLDISGVTHVFNFDLPQDPESYVHRIGRTGRAGRSGIAITLATKPEREHVKLIESVSKRRMTQRPKPTYEEALEGQKQSTLNELRELAAKGEQDSYRVAAKELLQETDAVTALAAALKLLTKEPDQTPVKLTSEAPLRTKKRHGKGGRDGRRPNDRDRRPWGQKRGGRDGRRSGHQRKWASANGKAGKRLS
;
A
#
# COMPACT_ATOMS: atom_id res chain seq x y z
N MET A 1 11.26 -27.98 10.46
CA MET A 1 10.38 -27.39 9.42
C MET A 1 10.33 -28.39 8.27
N ALA A 2 9.22 -28.46 7.53
CA ALA A 2 9.06 -29.45 6.46
C ALA A 2 9.83 -29.05 5.20
N ASN A 3 10.54 -29.98 4.57
CA ASN A 3 11.17 -29.78 3.27
C ASN A 3 10.10 -29.88 2.16
N PHE A 4 10.24 -29.12 1.06
CA PHE A 4 9.28 -29.12 -0.05
C PHE A 4 9.13 -30.49 -0.74
N GLU A 5 10.10 -31.38 -0.66
CA GLU A 5 10.04 -32.73 -1.16
C GLU A 5 8.94 -33.60 -0.50
N GLN A 6 8.55 -33.24 0.74
CA GLN A 6 7.58 -34.02 1.54
C GLN A 6 6.12 -33.78 1.11
N PHE A 7 5.84 -32.73 0.32
CA PHE A 7 4.48 -32.37 -0.09
C PHE A 7 3.98 -33.10 -1.34
N GLY A 8 4.74 -34.01 -1.93
CA GLY A 8 4.34 -34.73 -3.15
C GLY A 8 4.24 -33.83 -4.39
N LEU A 9 5.07 -32.77 -4.44
CA LEU A 9 5.19 -31.88 -5.60
C LEU A 9 5.97 -32.56 -6.73
N ASP A 10 5.70 -32.14 -7.98
CA ASP A 10 6.48 -32.57 -9.13
C ASP A 10 7.96 -32.21 -8.95
N ALA A 11 8.86 -33.10 -9.34
CA ALA A 11 10.32 -32.88 -9.21
C ALA A 11 10.79 -31.57 -9.89
N SER A 12 10.15 -31.18 -10.99
CA SER A 12 10.42 -29.91 -11.69
C SER A 12 10.05 -28.67 -10.87
N VAL A 13 9.00 -28.76 -10.06
CA VAL A 13 8.57 -27.67 -9.17
C VAL A 13 9.48 -27.60 -7.95
N VAL A 14 9.80 -28.74 -7.33
CA VAL A 14 10.77 -28.81 -6.22
C VAL A 14 12.11 -28.21 -6.64
N GLN A 15 12.63 -28.61 -7.81
CA GLN A 15 13.88 -28.06 -8.35
C GLN A 15 13.80 -26.53 -8.55
N ALA A 16 12.69 -26.01 -9.10
CA ALA A 16 12.51 -24.58 -9.31
C ALA A 16 12.50 -23.80 -7.98
N VAL A 17 11.83 -24.33 -6.96
CA VAL A 17 11.70 -23.75 -5.62
C VAL A 17 13.07 -23.76 -4.90
N THR A 18 13.82 -24.84 -5.00
CA THR A 18 15.18 -24.95 -4.43
C THR A 18 16.15 -23.98 -5.11
N ASN A 19 16.09 -23.84 -6.44
CA ASN A 19 16.95 -22.93 -7.21
C ASN A 19 16.80 -21.45 -6.82
N ILE A 20 15.68 -21.05 -6.24
CA ILE A 20 15.43 -19.69 -5.76
C ILE A 20 15.71 -19.53 -4.25
N GLY A 21 16.26 -20.58 -3.61
CA GLY A 21 16.70 -20.54 -2.22
C GLY A 21 15.65 -20.90 -1.18
N PHE A 22 14.53 -21.50 -1.57
CA PHE A 22 13.53 -21.99 -0.63
C PHE A 22 13.94 -23.38 -0.14
N THR A 23 14.46 -23.46 1.07
CA THR A 23 14.91 -24.72 1.70
C THR A 23 13.84 -25.34 2.59
N GLU A 24 13.10 -24.52 3.30
CA GLU A 24 12.10 -24.94 4.28
C GLU A 24 10.78 -24.17 4.08
N ALA A 25 9.67 -24.89 4.23
CA ALA A 25 8.35 -24.30 4.12
C ALA A 25 7.97 -23.50 5.39
N THR A 26 7.45 -22.31 5.21
CA THR A 26 6.91 -21.50 6.30
C THR A 26 5.61 -22.13 6.87
N PRO A 27 5.16 -21.77 8.10
CA PRO A 27 3.97 -22.37 8.68
C PRO A 27 2.72 -22.26 7.78
N ILE A 28 2.48 -21.10 7.12
CA ILE A 28 1.34 -20.96 6.21
C ILE A 28 1.49 -21.86 4.97
N GLN A 29 2.71 -22.09 4.49
CA GLN A 29 2.97 -22.97 3.36
C GLN A 29 2.72 -24.43 3.75
N GLN A 30 3.18 -24.86 4.94
CA GLN A 30 2.99 -26.21 5.43
C GLN A 30 1.51 -26.59 5.54
N GLU A 31 0.69 -25.71 6.12
CA GLU A 31 -0.72 -25.98 6.29
C GLU A 31 -1.53 -25.86 4.98
N THR A 32 -1.07 -25.02 4.03
CA THR A 32 -1.84 -24.71 2.83
C THR A 32 -1.54 -25.65 1.68
N ILE A 33 -0.26 -26.01 1.41
CA ILE A 33 0.15 -26.74 0.20
C ILE A 33 -0.60 -28.06 0.07
N GLU A 34 -0.65 -28.86 1.13
CA GLU A 34 -1.33 -30.16 1.11
C GLU A 34 -2.83 -30.03 0.80
N LEU A 35 -3.51 -29.04 1.40
CA LEU A 35 -4.93 -28.82 1.17
C LEU A 35 -5.22 -28.38 -0.26
N VAL A 36 -4.36 -27.51 -0.82
CA VAL A 36 -4.50 -27.07 -2.21
C VAL A 36 -4.25 -28.21 -3.19
N LEU A 37 -3.23 -29.06 -2.95
CA LEU A 37 -2.98 -30.25 -3.76
C LEU A 37 -4.14 -31.26 -3.69
N ALA A 38 -4.80 -31.37 -2.54
CA ALA A 38 -5.99 -32.18 -2.35
C ALA A 38 -7.28 -31.58 -2.99
N GLY A 39 -7.18 -30.44 -3.68
CA GLY A 39 -8.30 -29.79 -4.36
C GLY A 39 -9.30 -29.06 -3.47
N LYS A 40 -8.96 -28.83 -2.19
CA LYS A 40 -9.86 -28.15 -1.24
C LYS A 40 -9.80 -26.63 -1.40
N ASP A 41 -10.92 -25.97 -1.21
CA ASP A 41 -10.96 -24.52 -1.08
C ASP A 41 -10.33 -24.11 0.24
N VAL A 42 -9.52 -23.04 0.23
CA VAL A 42 -8.76 -22.60 1.41
C VAL A 42 -8.94 -21.11 1.64
N ILE A 43 -9.20 -20.75 2.90
CA ILE A 43 -9.09 -19.38 3.38
C ILE A 43 -7.82 -19.29 4.23
N GLY A 44 -6.78 -18.64 3.70
CA GLY A 44 -5.51 -18.40 4.39
C GLY A 44 -5.49 -17.01 5.03
N GLN A 45 -5.64 -16.95 6.36
CA GLN A 45 -5.54 -15.69 7.09
C GLN A 45 -4.13 -15.50 7.60
N ALA A 46 -3.34 -14.64 6.92
CA ALA A 46 -1.96 -14.36 7.29
C ALA A 46 -1.54 -12.96 6.84
N GLN A 47 -0.63 -12.33 7.56
CA GLN A 47 -0.07 -11.01 7.23
C GLN A 47 0.87 -11.08 6.01
N THR A 48 1.23 -9.91 5.45
CA THR A 48 2.26 -9.81 4.40
C THR A 48 3.62 -10.27 4.94
N GLY A 49 4.42 -10.92 4.07
CA GLY A 49 5.75 -11.41 4.46
C GLY A 49 5.79 -12.78 5.14
N THR A 50 4.66 -13.46 5.33
CA THR A 50 4.59 -14.81 5.92
C THR A 50 4.84 -15.94 4.93
N GLY A 51 5.00 -15.62 3.63
CA GLY A 51 5.19 -16.63 2.58
C GLY A 51 3.90 -17.03 1.86
N LYS A 52 2.82 -16.23 1.92
CA LYS A 52 1.53 -16.50 1.25
C LYS A 52 1.67 -16.82 -0.24
N THR A 53 2.48 -16.05 -0.96
CA THR A 53 2.69 -16.27 -2.40
C THR A 53 3.23 -17.66 -2.70
N GLY A 54 4.14 -18.19 -1.87
CA GLY A 54 4.58 -19.57 -1.96
C GLY A 54 3.48 -20.56 -1.58
N ALA A 55 2.67 -20.23 -0.57
CA ALA A 55 1.61 -21.11 -0.07
C ALA A 55 0.55 -21.45 -1.13
N PHE A 56 0.15 -20.47 -1.97
CA PHE A 56 -0.76 -20.72 -3.07
C PHE A 56 -0.06 -20.97 -4.41
N GLY A 57 1.06 -20.29 -4.66
CA GLY A 57 1.71 -20.28 -5.97
C GLY A 57 2.41 -21.58 -6.31
N ILE A 58 3.09 -22.22 -5.34
CA ILE A 58 3.78 -23.50 -5.54
C ILE A 58 2.76 -24.60 -5.91
N PRO A 59 1.71 -24.87 -5.13
CA PRO A 59 0.72 -25.89 -5.49
C PRO A 59 -0.12 -25.52 -6.72
N LEU A 60 -0.40 -24.23 -6.97
CA LEU A 60 -1.04 -23.80 -8.21
C LEU A 60 -0.22 -24.19 -9.43
N VAL A 61 1.08 -23.85 -9.45
CA VAL A 61 2.00 -24.20 -10.52
C VAL A 61 2.12 -25.72 -10.67
N ASN A 62 2.12 -26.46 -9.56
CA ASN A 62 2.17 -27.91 -9.57
C ASN A 62 0.98 -28.55 -10.30
N ARG A 63 -0.20 -27.98 -10.20
CA ARG A 63 -1.43 -28.47 -10.85
C ARG A 63 -1.54 -28.15 -12.34
N ILE A 64 -0.79 -27.16 -12.85
CA ILE A 64 -0.85 -26.77 -14.26
C ILE A 64 -0.32 -27.88 -15.16
N ASP A 65 -1.10 -28.21 -16.19
CA ASP A 65 -0.67 -29.00 -17.33
C ASP A 65 -0.10 -28.11 -18.44
N PRO A 66 1.24 -28.10 -18.66
CA PRO A 66 1.85 -27.26 -19.69
C PRO A 66 1.48 -27.65 -21.13
N SER A 67 0.94 -28.85 -21.35
CA SER A 67 0.48 -29.33 -22.66
C SER A 67 -0.89 -28.74 -23.05
N ASN A 68 -1.69 -28.37 -22.05
CA ASN A 68 -2.98 -27.71 -22.27
C ASN A 68 -2.79 -26.20 -22.54
N PRO A 69 -3.08 -25.70 -23.77
CA PRO A 69 -2.84 -24.31 -24.14
C PRO A 69 -3.86 -23.31 -23.56
N LEU A 70 -4.81 -23.77 -22.76
CA LEU A 70 -5.84 -22.94 -22.14
C LEU A 70 -5.35 -22.32 -20.83
N VAL A 71 -6.02 -21.26 -20.40
CA VAL A 71 -5.76 -20.64 -19.12
C VAL A 71 -6.40 -21.49 -18.01
N GLN A 72 -5.58 -22.05 -17.12
CA GLN A 72 -6.00 -22.96 -16.05
C GLN A 72 -6.02 -22.27 -14.67
N GLY A 73 -5.19 -21.23 -14.48
CA GLY A 73 -5.08 -20.52 -13.23
C GLY A 73 -5.35 -19.02 -13.37
N LEU A 74 -6.07 -18.46 -12.40
CA LEU A 74 -6.31 -17.02 -12.28
C LEU A 74 -5.93 -16.54 -10.89
N VAL A 75 -5.12 -15.50 -10.80
CA VAL A 75 -4.81 -14.82 -9.53
C VAL A 75 -5.29 -13.38 -9.61
N LEU A 76 -6.12 -12.95 -8.67
CA LEU A 76 -6.55 -11.56 -8.52
C LEU A 76 -5.74 -10.89 -7.42
N ALA A 77 -5.24 -9.68 -7.71
CA ALA A 77 -4.46 -8.86 -6.79
C ALA A 77 -4.96 -7.40 -6.82
N PRO A 78 -4.93 -6.67 -5.68
CA PRO A 78 -5.46 -5.30 -5.59
C PRO A 78 -4.68 -4.27 -6.40
N THR A 79 -3.37 -4.45 -6.53
CA THR A 79 -2.46 -3.46 -7.15
C THR A 79 -1.62 -4.06 -8.26
N ARG A 80 -1.16 -3.19 -9.15
CA ARG A 80 -0.27 -3.55 -10.27
C ARG A 80 1.05 -4.13 -9.77
N GLU A 81 1.57 -3.53 -8.72
CA GLU A 81 2.83 -3.90 -8.09
C GLU A 81 2.76 -5.32 -7.54
N LEU A 82 1.70 -5.62 -6.77
CA LEU A 82 1.49 -6.98 -6.24
C LEU A 82 1.24 -7.98 -7.36
N ALA A 83 0.44 -7.62 -8.38
CA ALA A 83 0.22 -8.48 -9.52
C ALA A 83 1.53 -8.85 -10.25
N ASN A 84 2.44 -7.88 -10.44
CA ASN A 84 3.77 -8.15 -11.02
C ASN A 84 4.64 -9.04 -10.12
N GLN A 85 4.63 -8.82 -8.79
CA GLN A 85 5.39 -9.64 -7.85
C GLN A 85 4.90 -11.08 -7.84
N VAL A 86 3.59 -11.27 -7.80
CA VAL A 86 2.97 -12.60 -7.86
C VAL A 86 3.29 -13.29 -9.19
N GLU A 87 3.15 -12.58 -10.33
CA GLU A 87 3.51 -13.15 -11.65
C GLU A 87 4.99 -13.56 -11.69
N GLN A 88 5.89 -12.71 -11.20
CA GLN A 88 7.31 -13.02 -11.16
C GLN A 88 7.60 -14.26 -10.31
N ALA A 89 6.95 -14.39 -9.16
CA ALA A 89 7.10 -15.57 -8.30
C ALA A 89 6.58 -16.85 -8.99
N LEU A 90 5.36 -16.79 -9.56
CA LEU A 90 4.77 -17.91 -10.29
C LEU A 90 5.62 -18.34 -11.49
N ARG A 91 6.17 -17.39 -12.23
CA ARG A 91 7.09 -17.64 -13.33
C ARG A 91 8.36 -18.34 -12.86
N GLN A 92 8.90 -17.93 -11.71
CA GLN A 92 10.07 -18.61 -11.11
C GLN A 92 9.74 -20.02 -10.66
N PHE A 93 8.62 -20.24 -9.97
CA PHE A 93 8.18 -21.57 -9.54
C PHE A 93 7.88 -22.50 -10.72
N GLY A 94 7.33 -21.96 -11.81
CA GLY A 94 6.94 -22.74 -13.00
C GLY A 94 8.02 -22.88 -14.06
N ARG A 95 9.20 -22.29 -13.87
CA ARG A 95 10.24 -22.20 -14.90
C ARG A 95 10.69 -23.57 -15.43
N VAL A 96 10.98 -24.50 -14.53
CA VAL A 96 11.47 -25.84 -14.90
C VAL A 96 10.36 -26.69 -15.52
N LYS A 97 9.11 -26.54 -15.04
CA LYS A 97 7.94 -27.24 -15.55
C LYS A 97 7.43 -26.67 -16.89
N GLY A 98 7.90 -25.50 -17.33
CA GLY A 98 7.46 -24.86 -18.57
C GLY A 98 6.12 -24.12 -18.47
N VAL A 99 5.71 -23.74 -17.27
CA VAL A 99 4.49 -22.96 -17.04
C VAL A 99 4.67 -21.52 -17.52
N ARG A 100 3.78 -21.06 -18.40
CA ARG A 100 3.74 -19.69 -18.91
C ARG A 100 2.75 -18.86 -18.09
N THR A 101 3.21 -17.68 -17.66
CA THR A 101 2.42 -16.73 -16.88
C THR A 101 2.32 -15.39 -17.61
N THR A 102 1.28 -14.64 -17.35
CA THR A 102 1.16 -13.24 -17.82
C THR A 102 0.44 -12.39 -16.80
N VAL A 103 0.73 -11.08 -16.83
CA VAL A 103 0.09 -10.11 -15.94
C VAL A 103 -0.82 -9.16 -16.73
N VAL A 104 -1.97 -8.80 -16.13
CA VAL A 104 -3.00 -7.94 -16.74
C VAL A 104 -3.45 -6.89 -15.73
N TYR A 105 -3.09 -5.63 -15.95
CA TYR A 105 -3.46 -4.53 -15.05
C TYR A 105 -3.69 -3.21 -15.79
N GLY A 106 -4.40 -2.29 -15.14
CA GLY A 106 -4.72 -0.97 -15.69
C GLY A 106 -3.50 -0.06 -15.83
N GLY A 107 -3.52 0.87 -16.81
CA GLY A 107 -2.46 1.87 -17.01
C GLY A 107 -1.25 1.38 -17.81
N GLU A 108 -1.28 0.16 -18.33
CA GLU A 108 -0.38 -0.34 -19.36
C GLU A 108 -1.08 -0.37 -20.73
N ASP A 109 -0.32 -0.36 -21.81
CA ASP A 109 -0.82 -0.46 -23.17
C ASP A 109 -1.62 -1.74 -23.37
N PHE A 110 -2.85 -1.60 -23.84
CA PHE A 110 -3.78 -2.70 -24.03
C PHE A 110 -3.31 -3.68 -25.11
N GLY A 111 -2.72 -3.15 -26.19
CA GLY A 111 -2.19 -3.95 -27.29
C GLY A 111 -1.01 -4.82 -26.88
N LYS A 112 -0.17 -4.33 -25.94
CA LYS A 112 0.92 -5.12 -25.36
C LYS A 112 0.38 -6.31 -24.56
N GLN A 113 -0.67 -6.09 -23.76
CA GLN A 113 -1.30 -7.17 -22.99
C GLN A 113 -1.97 -8.20 -23.92
N ILE A 114 -2.63 -7.76 -25.00
CA ILE A 114 -3.19 -8.69 -25.99
C ILE A 114 -2.08 -9.55 -26.63
N ARG A 115 -0.92 -8.95 -26.96
CA ARG A 115 0.21 -9.72 -27.52
C ARG A 115 0.72 -10.78 -26.53
N SER A 116 0.79 -10.46 -25.24
CA SER A 116 1.16 -11.43 -24.20
C SER A 116 0.13 -12.54 -24.05
N LEU A 117 -1.16 -12.22 -24.11
CA LEU A 117 -2.25 -13.21 -24.04
C LEU A 117 -2.26 -14.17 -25.25
N LYS A 118 -1.86 -13.69 -26.44
CA LYS A 118 -1.69 -14.55 -27.64
C LYS A 118 -0.59 -15.60 -27.49
N GLN A 119 0.32 -15.47 -26.51
CA GLN A 119 1.32 -16.48 -26.19
C GLN A 119 0.76 -17.67 -25.38
N ARG A 120 -0.58 -17.69 -25.19
CA ARG A 120 -1.30 -18.76 -24.49
C ARG A 120 -0.73 -19.03 -23.09
N PRO A 121 -0.80 -18.07 -22.17
CA PRO A 121 -0.38 -18.28 -20.79
C PRO A 121 -1.29 -19.29 -20.11
N HIS A 122 -0.71 -20.10 -19.22
CA HIS A 122 -1.46 -21.06 -18.40
C HIS A 122 -2.03 -20.40 -17.15
N ILE A 123 -1.35 -19.36 -16.64
CA ILE A 123 -1.79 -18.59 -15.48
C ILE A 123 -1.85 -17.10 -15.84
N ILE A 124 -2.95 -16.46 -15.48
CA ILE A 124 -3.13 -15.00 -15.56
C ILE A 124 -3.12 -14.43 -14.13
N VAL A 125 -2.29 -13.41 -13.91
CA VAL A 125 -2.35 -12.59 -12.70
C VAL A 125 -2.93 -11.24 -13.07
N ALA A 126 -4.00 -10.79 -12.40
CA ALA A 126 -4.73 -9.62 -12.84
C ALA A 126 -5.18 -8.69 -11.70
N THR A 127 -5.31 -7.40 -12.02
CA THR A 127 -6.16 -6.52 -11.22
C THR A 127 -7.61 -6.57 -11.73
N PRO A 128 -8.62 -6.56 -10.83
CA PRO A 128 -10.02 -6.84 -11.21
C PRO A 128 -10.53 -6.00 -12.38
N GLY A 129 -10.45 -4.67 -12.31
CA GLY A 129 -11.01 -3.79 -13.33
C GLY A 129 -10.43 -4.01 -14.74
N ARG A 130 -9.11 -4.26 -14.91
CA ARG A 130 -8.51 -4.52 -16.22
C ARG A 130 -8.87 -5.91 -16.74
N LEU A 131 -9.02 -6.89 -15.86
CA LEU A 131 -9.50 -8.21 -16.27
C LEU A 131 -10.91 -8.12 -16.84
N LEU A 132 -11.82 -7.39 -16.20
CA LEU A 132 -13.17 -7.12 -16.72
C LEU A 132 -13.16 -6.45 -18.08
N ASP A 133 -12.25 -5.49 -18.33
CA ASP A 133 -12.08 -4.87 -19.65
C ASP A 133 -11.72 -5.91 -20.73
N HIS A 134 -10.80 -6.83 -20.41
CA HIS A 134 -10.43 -7.93 -21.31
C HIS A 134 -11.57 -8.92 -21.54
N MET A 135 -12.35 -9.25 -20.50
CA MET A 135 -13.53 -10.12 -20.59
C MET A 135 -14.61 -9.48 -21.48
N ARG A 136 -14.95 -8.20 -21.25
CA ARG A 136 -15.91 -7.45 -22.08
C ARG A 136 -15.51 -7.41 -23.56
N ARG A 137 -14.20 -7.33 -23.83
CA ARG A 137 -13.64 -7.36 -25.19
C ARG A 137 -13.41 -8.78 -25.74
N LYS A 138 -13.75 -9.82 -24.97
CA LYS A 138 -13.56 -11.22 -25.32
C LYS A 138 -12.11 -11.59 -25.69
N THR A 139 -11.15 -10.88 -25.14
CA THR A 139 -9.71 -11.16 -25.33
C THR A 139 -9.16 -12.14 -24.27
N ILE A 140 -9.91 -12.37 -23.21
CA ILE A 140 -9.73 -13.41 -22.20
C ILE A 140 -11.07 -14.14 -22.03
N ARG A 141 -10.99 -15.46 -21.91
CA ARG A 141 -12.11 -16.35 -21.56
C ARG A 141 -11.74 -17.11 -20.30
N LEU A 142 -12.71 -17.31 -19.40
CA LEU A 142 -12.49 -17.90 -18.08
C LEU A 142 -13.13 -19.28 -17.92
N GLU A 143 -13.73 -19.84 -18.97
CA GLU A 143 -14.47 -21.11 -18.91
C GLU A 143 -13.57 -22.33 -18.61
N SER A 144 -12.26 -22.21 -18.80
CA SER A 144 -11.27 -23.28 -18.54
C SER A 144 -10.50 -23.12 -17.25
N ILE A 145 -10.86 -22.12 -16.42
CA ILE A 145 -10.17 -21.87 -15.14
C ILE A 145 -10.49 -22.99 -14.14
N GLU A 146 -9.45 -23.65 -13.66
CA GLU A 146 -9.52 -24.70 -12.64
C GLU A 146 -9.24 -24.18 -11.24
N THR A 147 -8.40 -23.15 -11.11
CA THR A 147 -8.06 -22.55 -9.81
C THR A 147 -8.09 -21.04 -9.86
N VAL A 148 -8.81 -20.42 -8.90
CA VAL A 148 -8.81 -18.97 -8.67
C VAL A 148 -8.20 -18.67 -7.32
N VAL A 149 -7.30 -17.69 -7.29
CA VAL A 149 -6.70 -17.16 -6.07
C VAL A 149 -7.08 -15.70 -5.91
N LEU A 150 -7.56 -15.32 -4.74
CA LEU A 150 -7.76 -13.93 -4.32
C LEU A 150 -6.67 -13.59 -3.32
N ASP A 151 -5.67 -12.78 -3.73
CA ASP A 151 -4.58 -12.36 -2.84
C ASP A 151 -4.80 -10.93 -2.33
N GLU A 152 -4.54 -10.69 -1.04
CA GLU A 152 -4.89 -9.46 -0.32
C GLU A 152 -6.36 -9.07 -0.55
N ALA A 153 -7.28 -10.03 -0.32
CA ALA A 153 -8.70 -9.87 -0.61
C ALA A 153 -9.36 -8.73 0.19
N ASP A 154 -8.95 -8.51 1.43
CA ASP A 154 -9.37 -7.37 2.26
C ASP A 154 -8.99 -6.02 1.62
N GLU A 155 -7.83 -5.94 0.99
CA GLU A 155 -7.41 -4.74 0.28
C GLU A 155 -8.24 -4.51 -0.99
N MET A 156 -8.57 -5.57 -1.72
CA MET A 156 -9.49 -5.44 -2.86
C MET A 156 -10.87 -4.95 -2.42
N LEU A 157 -11.35 -5.39 -1.25
CA LEU A 157 -12.59 -4.89 -0.66
C LEU A 157 -12.48 -3.39 -0.30
N ASN A 158 -11.39 -2.98 0.35
CA ASN A 158 -11.15 -1.58 0.74
C ASN A 158 -11.05 -0.65 -0.48
N MET A 159 -10.59 -1.16 -1.61
CA MET A 159 -10.52 -0.45 -2.90
C MET A 159 -11.86 -0.45 -3.67
N GLY A 160 -12.88 -1.14 -3.18
CA GLY A 160 -14.20 -1.19 -3.79
C GLY A 160 -14.35 -2.22 -4.92
N PHE A 161 -13.42 -3.18 -5.06
CA PHE A 161 -13.45 -4.18 -6.13
C PHE A 161 -14.35 -5.40 -5.86
N ILE A 162 -15.16 -5.37 -4.79
CA ILE A 162 -15.96 -6.54 -4.40
C ILE A 162 -16.92 -6.98 -5.52
N GLU A 163 -17.61 -6.03 -6.14
CA GLU A 163 -18.56 -6.29 -7.24
C GLU A 163 -17.85 -6.77 -8.51
N ASP A 164 -16.65 -6.24 -8.77
CA ASP A 164 -15.80 -6.69 -9.87
C ASP A 164 -15.37 -8.15 -9.67
N ILE A 165 -14.97 -8.50 -8.43
CA ILE A 165 -14.56 -9.86 -8.06
C ILE A 165 -15.76 -10.82 -8.20
N GLU A 166 -16.94 -10.45 -7.71
CA GLU A 166 -18.15 -11.26 -7.85
C GLU A 166 -18.47 -11.53 -9.32
N THR A 167 -18.36 -10.51 -10.17
CA THR A 167 -18.59 -10.64 -11.62
C THR A 167 -17.57 -11.59 -12.26
N ILE A 168 -16.29 -11.49 -11.90
CA ILE A 168 -15.24 -12.37 -12.42
C ILE A 168 -15.46 -13.80 -11.96
N LEU A 169 -15.78 -14.02 -10.68
CA LEU A 169 -16.03 -15.36 -10.14
C LEU A 169 -17.25 -16.03 -10.75
N ALA A 170 -18.27 -15.27 -11.12
CA ALA A 170 -19.48 -15.79 -11.77
C ALA A 170 -19.21 -16.32 -13.19
N GLU A 171 -18.19 -15.78 -13.88
CA GLU A 171 -17.79 -16.20 -15.25
C GLU A 171 -16.79 -17.38 -15.25
N THR A 172 -16.41 -17.91 -14.09
CA THR A 172 -15.53 -19.07 -13.96
C THR A 172 -16.34 -20.31 -13.55
N PRO A 173 -15.91 -21.55 -13.93
CA PRO A 173 -16.66 -22.78 -13.64
C PRO A 173 -16.85 -23.00 -12.13
N GLN A 174 -18.03 -22.75 -11.60
CA GLN A 174 -18.27 -22.77 -10.16
C GLN A 174 -18.18 -24.19 -9.57
N GLU A 175 -18.66 -25.21 -10.32
CA GLU A 175 -18.71 -26.58 -9.83
C GLU A 175 -17.35 -27.28 -9.77
N THR A 176 -16.45 -26.97 -10.71
CA THR A 176 -15.15 -27.66 -10.83
C THR A 176 -13.99 -26.83 -10.30
N ARG A 177 -14.14 -25.51 -10.25
CA ARG A 177 -13.10 -24.57 -9.80
C ARG A 177 -12.76 -24.78 -8.32
N GLN A 178 -11.46 -24.77 -8.02
CA GLN A 178 -10.93 -24.55 -6.67
C GLN A 178 -10.77 -23.06 -6.42
N THR A 179 -11.15 -22.57 -5.23
CA THR A 179 -11.00 -21.15 -4.85
C THR A 179 -10.13 -21.01 -3.61
N LEU A 180 -9.10 -20.18 -3.72
CA LEU A 180 -8.17 -19.86 -2.64
C LEU A 180 -8.31 -18.38 -2.28
N LEU A 181 -8.53 -18.07 -1.03
CA LEU A 181 -8.67 -16.69 -0.53
C LEU A 181 -7.60 -16.41 0.51
N PHE A 182 -6.73 -15.45 0.23
CA PHE A 182 -5.69 -14.99 1.15
C PHE A 182 -5.96 -13.55 1.57
N SER A 183 -5.98 -13.31 2.87
CA SER A 183 -6.31 -12.01 3.47
C SER A 183 -5.64 -11.85 4.83
N ALA A 184 -5.36 -10.62 5.24
CA ALA A 184 -4.93 -10.34 6.61
C ALA A 184 -6.14 -10.28 7.56
N THR A 185 -7.28 -9.78 7.07
CA THR A 185 -8.51 -9.61 7.84
C THR A 185 -9.71 -10.28 7.15
N MET A 186 -10.75 -10.63 7.93
CA MET A 186 -11.98 -11.25 7.40
C MET A 186 -13.22 -10.45 7.83
N PRO A 187 -13.45 -9.27 7.22
CA PRO A 187 -14.66 -8.50 7.48
C PRO A 187 -15.91 -9.22 6.95
N LYS A 188 -17.10 -8.92 7.47
CA LYS A 188 -18.37 -9.59 7.12
C LYS A 188 -18.65 -9.69 5.62
N ARG A 189 -18.29 -8.66 4.84
CA ARG A 189 -18.44 -8.70 3.38
C ARG A 189 -17.55 -9.76 2.72
N MET A 190 -16.36 -9.97 3.25
CA MET A 190 -15.45 -11.02 2.76
C MET A 190 -15.96 -12.42 3.14
N GLU A 191 -16.53 -12.57 4.34
CA GLU A 191 -17.20 -13.82 4.74
C GLU A 191 -18.38 -14.13 3.83
N SER A 192 -19.16 -13.11 3.46
CA SER A 192 -20.26 -13.26 2.50
C SER A 192 -19.78 -13.70 1.12
N LEU A 193 -18.69 -13.10 0.61
CA LEU A 193 -18.06 -13.51 -0.66
C LEU A 193 -17.59 -14.96 -0.59
N ALA A 194 -16.90 -15.35 0.47
CA ALA A 194 -16.42 -16.71 0.65
C ALA A 194 -17.59 -17.71 0.72
N SER A 195 -18.66 -17.39 1.47
CA SER A 195 -19.86 -18.24 1.54
C SER A 195 -20.58 -18.42 0.20
N LYS A 196 -20.52 -17.41 -0.67
CA LYS A 196 -21.19 -17.43 -1.98
C LYS A 196 -20.42 -18.21 -3.05
N PHE A 197 -19.08 -18.12 -3.04
CA PHE A 197 -18.25 -18.59 -4.14
C PHE A 197 -17.26 -19.70 -3.80
N MET A 198 -17.17 -20.12 -2.52
CA MET A 198 -16.27 -21.18 -2.07
C MET A 198 -17.04 -22.40 -1.57
N LYS A 199 -16.45 -23.59 -1.77
CA LYS A 199 -17.02 -24.89 -1.41
C LYS A 199 -16.42 -25.38 -0.09
N SER A 200 -17.16 -25.24 1.01
CA SER A 200 -16.72 -25.69 2.35
C SER A 200 -15.24 -25.40 2.64
N PRO A 201 -14.81 -24.13 2.58
CA PRO A 201 -13.39 -23.79 2.64
C PRO A 201 -12.77 -24.16 3.99
N THR A 202 -11.59 -24.74 3.95
CA THR A 202 -10.77 -24.93 5.15
C THR A 202 -10.12 -23.60 5.54
N ARG A 203 -10.36 -23.17 6.78
CA ARG A 203 -9.75 -21.94 7.30
C ARG A 203 -8.42 -22.24 7.98
N ILE A 204 -7.36 -21.62 7.49
CA ILE A 204 -6.03 -21.64 8.06
C ILE A 204 -5.77 -20.25 8.62
N ALA A 205 -5.52 -20.15 9.91
CA ALA A 205 -5.13 -18.91 10.55
C ALA A 205 -3.75 -19.10 11.19
N VAL A 206 -2.73 -18.79 10.43
CA VAL A 206 -1.39 -18.72 11.02
C VAL A 206 -1.32 -17.40 11.77
N LYS A 207 -1.35 -17.50 13.10
CA LYS A 207 -0.90 -16.38 13.92
C LYS A 207 0.54 -16.14 13.51
N ALA A 208 0.77 -15.11 12.69
CA ALA A 208 2.13 -14.61 12.57
C ALA A 208 2.62 -14.51 14.02
N LYS A 209 3.74 -15.16 14.35
CA LYS A 209 4.45 -14.77 15.57
C LYS A 209 4.40 -13.26 15.49
N GLU A 210 3.98 -12.58 16.55
CA GLU A 210 3.80 -11.11 16.62
C GLU A 210 5.06 -10.32 16.22
N VAL A 211 5.94 -10.96 15.49
CA VAL A 211 7.29 -10.60 15.08
C VAL A 211 7.37 -9.28 14.32
N THR A 212 6.33 -8.94 13.55
CA THR A 212 6.40 -7.69 12.76
C THR A 212 6.03 -6.44 13.55
N MET A 213 5.16 -6.54 14.54
CA MET A 213 4.75 -5.36 15.33
C MET A 213 5.61 -5.17 16.59
N GLU A 214 6.21 -6.24 17.11
CA GLU A 214 7.11 -6.19 18.28
C GLU A 214 8.42 -5.49 17.96
N ASN A 215 8.89 -5.64 16.74
CA ASN A 215 10.13 -5.02 16.29
C ASN A 215 9.95 -3.59 15.78
N ILE A 216 8.73 -3.03 15.81
CA ILE A 216 8.47 -1.65 15.37
C ILE A 216 8.19 -0.77 16.58
N ALA A 217 9.09 0.17 16.85
CA ALA A 217 8.87 1.23 17.81
C ALA A 217 7.81 2.21 17.28
N GLN A 218 6.64 2.26 17.92
CA GLN A 218 5.53 3.08 17.48
C GLN A 218 5.42 4.33 18.35
N GLN A 219 5.52 5.49 17.72
CA GLN A 219 5.54 6.78 18.39
C GLN A 219 4.53 7.73 17.75
N PHE A 220 4.02 8.69 18.53
CA PHE A 220 3.26 9.80 17.97
C PHE A 220 3.72 11.15 18.56
N ILE A 221 3.61 12.19 17.77
CA ILE A 221 3.93 13.57 18.14
C ILE A 221 2.69 14.42 17.92
N GLU A 222 2.27 15.13 18.98
CA GLU A 222 1.20 16.10 18.85
C GLU A 222 1.76 17.42 18.28
N VAL A 223 1.19 17.85 17.15
CA VAL A 223 1.72 18.96 16.35
C VAL A 223 0.58 19.79 15.74
N HIS A 224 0.76 21.08 15.53
CA HIS A 224 -0.16 21.88 14.73
C HIS A 224 0.03 21.57 13.24
N GLU A 225 -1.05 21.60 12.45
CA GLU A 225 -0.99 21.27 11.02
C GLU A 225 0.10 22.05 10.27
N ARG A 226 0.22 23.34 10.54
CA ARG A 226 1.22 24.23 9.93
C ARG A 226 2.69 23.91 10.32
N GLU A 227 2.91 23.18 11.42
CA GLU A 227 4.24 22.82 11.93
C GLU A 227 4.66 21.41 11.49
N LYS A 228 3.73 20.59 10.96
CA LYS A 228 3.98 19.20 10.60
C LYS A 228 5.21 19.03 9.70
N PHE A 229 5.36 19.92 8.71
CA PHE A 229 6.45 19.82 7.75
C PHE A 229 7.81 20.10 8.40
N ASP A 230 7.91 21.15 9.22
CA ASP A 230 9.15 21.46 9.93
C ASP A 230 9.53 20.37 10.93
N VAL A 231 8.53 19.81 11.63
CA VAL A 231 8.73 18.67 12.54
C VAL A 231 9.17 17.42 11.77
N LEU A 232 8.59 17.14 10.58
CA LEU A 232 9.03 16.03 9.74
C LEU A 232 10.49 16.17 9.32
N CYS A 233 10.91 17.36 8.85
CA CYS A 233 12.29 17.62 8.47
C CYS A 233 13.25 17.40 9.65
N ARG A 234 12.94 17.97 10.83
CA ARG A 234 13.75 17.77 12.05
C ARG A 234 13.81 16.30 12.48
N LEU A 235 12.74 15.53 12.28
CA LEU A 235 12.75 14.09 12.55
C LEU A 235 13.66 13.33 11.58
N ILE A 236 13.63 13.66 10.28
CA ILE A 236 14.54 13.07 9.30
C ILE A 236 15.99 13.40 9.63
N ASP A 237 16.27 14.65 10.01
CA ASP A 237 17.60 15.09 10.38
C ASP A 237 18.10 14.47 11.70
N LEU A 238 17.22 14.25 12.67
CA LEU A 238 17.54 13.64 13.96
C LEU A 238 17.74 12.13 13.87
N GLU A 239 16.82 11.43 13.19
CA GLU A 239 16.83 9.97 13.10
C GLU A 239 17.76 9.43 12.00
N THR A 240 18.14 10.29 11.04
CA THR A 240 19.01 9.96 9.90
C THR A 240 18.69 8.59 9.25
N PRO A 241 17.44 8.38 8.76
CA PRO A 241 17.02 7.10 8.22
C PRO A 241 17.80 6.72 6.96
N GLU A 242 18.22 5.46 6.84
CA GLU A 242 18.79 4.94 5.58
C GLU A 242 17.78 5.05 4.43
N LEU A 243 16.58 4.51 4.66
CA LEU A 243 15.42 4.64 3.76
C LEU A 243 14.18 4.90 4.58
N SER A 244 13.38 5.87 4.16
CA SER A 244 12.12 6.21 4.84
C SER A 244 10.94 6.33 3.89
N ILE A 245 9.75 6.00 4.40
CA ILE A 245 8.49 6.23 3.69
C ILE A 245 7.67 7.26 4.47
N VAL A 246 7.25 8.32 3.78
CA VAL A 246 6.36 9.36 4.32
C VAL A 246 4.98 9.18 3.73
N PHE A 247 3.97 8.95 4.57
CA PHE A 247 2.59 8.76 4.12
C PHE A 247 1.80 10.07 4.15
N GLY A 248 1.32 10.48 2.96
CA GLY A 248 0.35 11.56 2.76
C GLY A 248 -1.02 11.01 2.40
N ARG A 249 -2.09 11.71 2.82
CA ARG A 249 -3.47 11.26 2.63
C ARG A 249 -3.96 11.33 1.19
N THR A 250 -3.52 12.33 0.43
CA THR A 250 -3.97 12.62 -0.93
C THR A 250 -2.82 12.66 -1.91
N LYS A 251 -3.10 12.45 -3.21
CA LYS A 251 -2.12 12.55 -4.29
C LYS A 251 -1.46 13.93 -4.29
N ARG A 252 -2.27 14.99 -4.20
CA ARG A 252 -1.79 16.37 -4.12
C ARG A 252 -0.87 16.59 -2.93
N ARG A 253 -1.22 16.04 -1.75
CA ARG A 253 -0.36 16.11 -0.54
C ARG A 253 0.99 15.45 -0.78
N VAL A 254 1.00 14.31 -1.49
CA VAL A 254 2.24 13.59 -1.83
C VAL A 254 3.13 14.44 -2.74
N ASP A 255 2.56 15.08 -3.77
CA ASP A 255 3.32 15.98 -4.66
C ASP A 255 3.87 17.18 -3.91
N GLU A 256 3.03 17.89 -3.14
CA GLU A 256 3.43 19.04 -2.33
C GLU A 256 4.54 18.68 -1.33
N LEU A 257 4.45 17.52 -0.67
CA LEU A 257 5.47 17.05 0.29
C LEU A 257 6.78 16.68 -0.40
N ALA A 258 6.73 15.98 -1.52
CA ALA A 258 7.93 15.61 -2.26
C ALA A 258 8.67 16.85 -2.76
N GLU A 259 7.96 17.81 -3.37
CA GLU A 259 8.53 19.08 -3.81
C GLU A 259 9.13 19.89 -2.64
N ALA A 260 8.41 19.93 -1.52
CA ALA A 260 8.87 20.63 -0.31
C ALA A 260 10.15 20.02 0.27
N LEU A 261 10.24 18.68 0.32
CA LEU A 261 11.42 17.97 0.78
C LEU A 261 12.60 18.19 -0.17
N ILE A 262 12.39 18.14 -1.48
CA ILE A 262 13.43 18.43 -2.48
C ILE A 262 13.95 19.87 -2.30
N LYS A 263 13.04 20.84 -2.09
CA LYS A 263 13.40 22.24 -1.87
C LYS A 263 14.30 22.42 -0.64
N ARG A 264 14.12 21.57 0.39
CA ARG A 264 14.98 21.52 1.59
C ARG A 264 16.19 20.58 1.44
N GLY A 265 16.50 20.16 0.21
CA GLY A 265 17.70 19.37 -0.09
C GLY A 265 17.64 17.91 0.31
N TYR A 266 16.44 17.34 0.57
CA TYR A 266 16.29 15.89 0.75
C TYR A 266 16.16 15.19 -0.60
N ARG A 267 16.71 13.99 -0.70
CA ARG A 267 16.55 13.12 -1.90
C ARG A 267 15.20 12.42 -1.83
N ALA A 268 14.12 13.11 -2.24
CA ALA A 268 12.75 12.64 -2.13
C ALA A 268 12.08 12.51 -3.50
N GLU A 269 11.20 11.53 -3.65
CA GLU A 269 10.28 11.44 -4.80
C GLU A 269 8.88 11.01 -4.34
N GLY A 270 7.84 11.50 -5.04
CA GLY A 270 6.45 11.18 -4.79
C GLY A 270 6.00 9.92 -5.53
N LEU A 271 5.13 9.12 -4.89
CA LEU A 271 4.52 7.92 -5.47
C LEU A 271 3.01 7.91 -5.22
N HIS A 272 2.21 8.09 -6.27
CA HIS A 272 0.75 8.09 -6.20
C HIS A 272 0.10 7.55 -7.48
N GLY A 273 -1.23 7.38 -7.46
CA GLY A 273 -1.97 6.69 -8.54
C GLY A 273 -1.99 7.38 -9.89
N ASP A 274 -1.69 8.70 -9.97
CA ASP A 274 -1.71 9.45 -11.24
C ASP A 274 -0.40 9.34 -12.02
N LEU A 275 0.67 8.83 -11.40
CA LEU A 275 1.91 8.54 -12.11
C LEU A 275 1.71 7.42 -13.13
N ASN A 276 2.24 7.61 -14.34
CA ASN A 276 2.31 6.53 -15.31
C ASN A 276 3.25 5.40 -14.83
N GLN A 277 3.09 4.19 -15.38
CA GLN A 277 3.82 3.01 -14.90
C GLN A 277 5.34 3.14 -15.06
N ALA A 278 5.81 3.78 -16.12
CA ALA A 278 7.25 3.98 -16.35
C ALA A 278 7.87 4.86 -15.24
N LYS A 279 7.19 5.96 -14.86
CA LYS A 279 7.65 6.83 -13.77
C LYS A 279 7.60 6.12 -12.43
N ARG A 280 6.51 5.35 -12.14
CA ARG A 280 6.41 4.55 -10.91
C ARG A 280 7.57 3.56 -10.77
N ASN A 281 7.86 2.81 -11.85
CA ASN A 281 8.97 1.85 -11.86
C ASN A 281 10.31 2.56 -11.67
N SER A 282 10.49 3.74 -12.26
CA SER A 282 11.71 4.56 -12.09
C SER A 282 11.89 5.00 -10.64
N VAL A 283 10.82 5.53 -9.99
CA VAL A 283 10.84 5.95 -8.57
C VAL A 283 11.20 4.78 -7.67
N LEU A 284 10.52 3.65 -7.85
CA LEU A 284 10.75 2.46 -7.03
C LEU A 284 12.16 1.89 -7.19
N ARG A 285 12.70 1.91 -8.43
CA ARG A 285 14.08 1.49 -8.68
C ARG A 285 15.06 2.41 -7.96
N LYS A 286 14.94 3.73 -8.11
CA LYS A 286 15.79 4.71 -7.43
C LYS A 286 15.76 4.54 -5.92
N PHE A 287 14.58 4.27 -5.35
CA PHE A 287 14.44 4.05 -3.91
C PHE A 287 15.12 2.75 -3.47
N LYS A 288 14.98 1.66 -4.23
CA LYS A 288 15.67 0.39 -3.95
C LYS A 288 17.20 0.48 -4.07
N GLU A 289 17.68 1.30 -4.99
CA GLU A 289 19.10 1.54 -5.23
C GLU A 289 19.69 2.61 -4.26
N GLY A 290 18.89 3.18 -3.35
CA GLY A 290 19.34 4.23 -2.42
C GLY A 290 19.68 5.58 -3.07
N LEU A 291 19.23 5.80 -4.32
CA LEU A 291 19.39 7.08 -5.02
C LEU A 291 18.44 8.16 -4.48
N ILE A 292 17.37 7.77 -3.84
CA ILE A 292 16.49 8.60 -3.03
C ILE A 292 16.31 7.97 -1.66
N ASP A 293 16.28 8.79 -0.60
CA ASP A 293 16.20 8.33 0.79
C ASP A 293 14.76 8.38 1.32
N VAL A 294 13.95 9.26 0.74
CA VAL A 294 12.60 9.55 1.20
C VAL A 294 11.60 9.27 0.08
N LEU A 295 10.78 8.24 0.26
CA LEU A 295 9.65 7.96 -0.62
C LEU A 295 8.39 8.57 -0.02
N VAL A 296 7.77 9.55 -0.69
CA VAL A 296 6.48 10.10 -0.25
C VAL A 296 5.35 9.38 -0.97
N ALA A 297 4.42 8.76 -0.26
CA ALA A 297 3.43 7.91 -0.91
C ALA A 297 2.02 8.04 -0.33
N THR A 298 1.01 7.74 -1.16
CA THR A 298 -0.37 7.45 -0.68
C THR A 298 -0.49 5.99 -0.25
N ASP A 299 -1.49 5.67 0.59
CA ASP A 299 -1.77 4.28 1.00
C ASP A 299 -1.87 3.34 -0.20
N VAL A 300 -2.69 3.69 -1.18
CA VAL A 300 -2.92 2.87 -2.38
C VAL A 300 -1.63 2.62 -3.16
N ALA A 301 -0.77 3.64 -3.30
CA ALA A 301 0.45 3.52 -4.07
C ALA A 301 1.57 2.75 -3.34
N ALA A 302 1.57 2.78 -2.02
CA ALA A 302 2.53 2.06 -1.19
C ALA A 302 2.14 0.60 -0.90
N ARG A 303 0.88 0.23 -1.19
CA ARG A 303 0.41 -1.16 -1.04
C ARG A 303 1.13 -2.10 -2.01
N GLY A 304 1.40 -3.30 -1.55
CA GLY A 304 2.08 -4.30 -2.36
C GLY A 304 3.55 -3.98 -2.69
N LEU A 305 4.12 -2.89 -2.17
CA LEU A 305 5.53 -2.61 -2.38
C LEU A 305 6.38 -3.60 -1.57
N ASP A 306 7.16 -4.38 -2.30
CA ASP A 306 8.22 -5.19 -1.72
C ASP A 306 9.52 -4.38 -1.72
N ILE A 307 9.74 -3.67 -0.62
CA ILE A 307 10.94 -2.88 -0.39
C ILE A 307 11.54 -3.35 0.93
N SER A 308 12.74 -3.87 0.86
CA SER A 308 13.59 -4.17 2.02
C SER A 308 14.43 -2.96 2.39
N GLY A 309 14.83 -2.87 3.64
CA GLY A 309 15.74 -1.80 4.10
C GLY A 309 15.07 -0.51 4.56
N VAL A 310 13.73 -0.41 4.53
CA VAL A 310 13.03 0.74 5.11
C VAL A 310 13.20 0.70 6.63
N THR A 311 13.90 1.69 7.17
CA THR A 311 14.15 1.82 8.60
C THR A 311 13.05 2.62 9.31
N HIS A 312 12.48 3.63 8.62
CA HIS A 312 11.52 4.54 9.20
C HIS A 312 10.24 4.68 8.36
N VAL A 313 9.10 4.74 9.04
CA VAL A 313 7.81 5.10 8.46
C VAL A 313 7.30 6.36 9.17
N PHE A 314 7.09 7.42 8.41
CA PHE A 314 6.48 8.65 8.91
C PHE A 314 5.02 8.74 8.42
N ASN A 315 4.07 8.71 9.33
CA ASN A 315 2.69 9.04 9.02
C ASN A 315 2.51 10.56 9.13
N PHE A 316 2.80 11.29 8.05
CA PHE A 316 2.59 12.74 8.00
C PHE A 316 1.12 13.09 8.18
N ASP A 317 0.26 12.35 7.50
CA ASP A 317 -1.18 12.34 7.73
C ASP A 317 -1.61 10.99 8.27
N LEU A 318 -2.50 11.00 9.27
CA LEU A 318 -3.15 9.80 9.77
C LEU A 318 -3.95 9.10 8.65
N PRO A 319 -3.94 7.77 8.58
CA PRO A 319 -4.79 7.03 7.65
C PRO A 319 -6.27 7.23 8.01
N GLN A 320 -7.15 7.26 7.01
CA GLN A 320 -8.60 7.37 7.25
C GLN A 320 -9.16 6.12 7.94
N ASP A 321 -8.66 4.98 7.53
CA ASP A 321 -8.99 3.68 8.08
C ASP A 321 -7.88 3.20 9.02
N PRO A 322 -8.20 2.85 10.28
CA PRO A 322 -7.22 2.39 11.25
C PRO A 322 -6.45 1.13 10.85
N GLU A 323 -7.06 0.22 10.07
CA GLU A 323 -6.39 -0.99 9.58
C GLU A 323 -5.26 -0.64 8.61
N SER A 324 -5.41 0.43 7.82
CA SER A 324 -4.36 0.93 6.93
C SER A 324 -3.09 1.36 7.68
N TYR A 325 -3.19 1.73 8.96
CA TYR A 325 -2.03 2.02 9.79
C TYR A 325 -1.07 0.82 9.89
N VAL A 326 -1.61 -0.37 10.12
CA VAL A 326 -0.83 -1.61 10.23
C VAL A 326 -0.11 -1.90 8.92
N HIS A 327 -0.77 -1.69 7.78
CA HIS A 327 -0.18 -1.87 6.45
C HIS A 327 0.93 -0.84 6.15
N ARG A 328 0.82 0.39 6.67
CA ARG A 328 1.86 1.41 6.54
C ARG A 328 3.10 1.04 7.34
N ILE A 329 2.94 0.78 8.64
CA ILE A 329 4.09 0.49 9.52
C ILE A 329 4.75 -0.84 9.17
N GLY A 330 4.00 -1.80 8.64
CA GLY A 330 4.55 -3.06 8.11
C GLY A 330 5.46 -2.88 6.87
N ARG A 331 5.76 -1.66 6.42
CA ARG A 331 6.83 -1.39 5.46
C ARG A 331 8.21 -1.40 6.10
N THR A 332 8.31 -1.19 7.41
CA THR A 332 9.54 -1.34 8.20
C THR A 332 9.48 -2.57 9.10
N GLY A 333 10.53 -2.88 9.82
CA GLY A 333 10.59 -4.03 10.74
C GLY A 333 10.53 -5.40 10.05
N ARG A 334 10.91 -5.50 8.79
CA ARG A 334 10.87 -6.75 8.00
C ARG A 334 12.13 -7.58 8.16
N ALA A 335 12.01 -8.88 7.90
CA ALA A 335 13.13 -9.84 7.92
C ALA A 335 13.92 -9.84 9.25
N GLY A 336 13.23 -9.68 10.39
CA GLY A 336 13.85 -9.69 11.73
C GLY A 336 14.60 -8.42 12.11
N ARG A 337 14.55 -7.37 11.28
CA ARG A 337 15.12 -6.05 11.60
C ARG A 337 14.17 -5.25 12.47
N SER A 338 14.71 -4.32 13.28
CA SER A 338 13.93 -3.30 13.97
C SER A 338 13.49 -2.20 13.02
N GLY A 339 12.39 -1.53 13.35
CA GLY A 339 11.87 -0.39 12.61
C GLY A 339 11.28 0.68 13.51
N ILE A 340 11.14 1.89 13.00
CA ILE A 340 10.55 3.02 13.72
C ILE A 340 9.37 3.56 12.90
N ALA A 341 8.23 3.75 13.57
CA ALA A 341 7.05 4.38 13.01
C ALA A 341 6.67 5.62 13.83
N ILE A 342 6.71 6.78 13.21
CA ILE A 342 6.40 8.07 13.85
C ILE A 342 5.16 8.68 13.19
N THR A 343 4.17 9.03 14.01
CA THR A 343 2.89 9.57 13.55
C THR A 343 2.74 11.02 14.00
N LEU A 344 2.49 11.91 13.04
CA LEU A 344 2.19 13.31 13.32
C LEU A 344 0.68 13.49 13.45
N ALA A 345 0.21 13.83 14.64
CA ALA A 345 -1.20 13.98 14.92
C ALA A 345 -1.52 15.38 15.44
N THR A 346 -2.58 16.00 14.92
CA THR A 346 -3.11 17.23 15.49
C THR A 346 -3.96 16.95 16.74
N LYS A 347 -4.11 17.96 17.61
CA LYS A 347 -4.94 17.81 18.81
C LYS A 347 -6.36 17.25 18.53
N PRO A 348 -7.08 17.68 17.48
CA PRO A 348 -8.38 17.08 17.12
C PRO A 348 -8.32 15.62 16.69
N GLU A 349 -7.15 15.11 16.26
CA GLU A 349 -6.96 13.73 15.77
C GLU A 349 -6.59 12.73 16.89
N ARG A 350 -6.44 13.18 18.15
CA ARG A 350 -6.12 12.30 19.29
C ARG A 350 -7.08 11.10 19.44
N GLU A 351 -8.37 11.33 19.24
CA GLU A 351 -9.35 10.22 19.31
C GLU A 351 -9.15 9.20 18.18
N HIS A 352 -8.66 9.65 17.02
CA HIS A 352 -8.33 8.74 15.93
C HIS A 352 -7.05 7.94 16.23
N VAL A 353 -6.06 8.54 16.90
CA VAL A 353 -4.88 7.81 17.41
C VAL A 353 -5.30 6.70 18.35
N LYS A 354 -6.18 6.97 19.33
CA LYS A 354 -6.71 5.93 20.23
C LYS A 354 -7.45 4.82 19.50
N LEU A 355 -8.18 5.15 18.43
CA LEU A 355 -8.85 4.16 17.60
C LEU A 355 -7.83 3.26 16.91
N ILE A 356 -6.75 3.82 16.35
CA ILE A 356 -5.63 3.08 15.77
C ILE A 356 -4.99 2.17 16.81
N GLU A 357 -4.71 2.66 18.02
CA GLU A 357 -4.16 1.85 19.13
C GLU A 357 -5.06 0.66 19.48
N SER A 358 -6.39 0.86 19.45
CA SER A 358 -7.34 -0.22 19.74
C SER A 358 -7.35 -1.30 18.66
N VAL A 359 -7.15 -0.94 17.39
CA VAL A 359 -7.10 -1.88 16.25
C VAL A 359 -5.74 -2.57 16.18
N SER A 360 -4.66 -1.82 16.35
CA SER A 360 -3.30 -2.36 16.35
C SER A 360 -2.95 -3.15 17.62
N LYS A 361 -3.81 -3.07 18.66
CA LYS A 361 -3.61 -3.66 20.01
C LYS A 361 -2.31 -3.21 20.66
N ARG A 362 -1.76 -2.08 20.27
CA ARG A 362 -0.54 -1.49 20.81
C ARG A 362 -0.72 0.00 21.08
N ARG A 363 -0.13 0.47 22.18
CA ARG A 363 -0.07 1.89 22.50
C ARG A 363 1.13 2.52 21.79
N MET A 364 0.94 3.73 21.28
CA MET A 364 2.02 4.54 20.76
C MET A 364 2.64 5.37 21.89
N THR A 365 3.96 5.43 21.91
CA THR A 365 4.68 6.30 22.88
C THR A 365 4.55 7.74 22.41
N GLN A 366 4.03 8.60 23.27
CA GLN A 366 4.03 10.04 22.98
C GLN A 366 5.44 10.59 23.09
N ARG A 367 5.90 11.33 22.08
CA ARG A 367 7.20 11.97 22.00
C ARG A 367 7.05 13.49 21.88
N PRO A 368 7.92 14.30 22.49
CA PRO A 368 7.96 15.74 22.25
C PRO A 368 8.36 16.06 20.81
N LYS A 369 8.05 17.26 20.36
CA LYS A 369 8.51 17.76 19.05
C LYS A 369 10.03 17.97 19.13
N PRO A 370 10.82 17.48 18.14
CA PRO A 370 12.26 17.73 18.13
C PRO A 370 12.56 19.21 17.96
N THR A 371 13.58 19.68 18.65
CA THR A 371 14.10 21.03 18.48
C THR A 371 15.05 21.11 17.28
N TYR A 372 15.43 22.31 16.91
CA TYR A 372 16.46 22.53 15.88
C TYR A 372 17.82 21.98 16.31
N GLU A 373 18.16 22.21 17.57
CA GLU A 373 19.44 21.81 18.18
C GLU A 373 19.58 20.29 18.21
N GLU A 374 18.48 19.55 18.54
CA GLU A 374 18.44 18.09 18.50
C GLU A 374 18.63 17.56 17.06
N ALA A 375 17.99 18.20 16.08
CA ALA A 375 18.14 17.82 14.67
C ALA A 375 19.57 18.07 14.17
N LEU A 376 20.17 19.19 14.51
CA LEU A 376 21.57 19.53 14.18
C LEU A 376 22.54 18.53 14.83
N GLU A 377 22.30 18.15 16.07
CA GLU A 377 23.15 17.18 16.76
C GLU A 377 23.02 15.78 16.10
N GLY A 378 21.81 15.37 15.68
CA GLY A 378 21.61 14.15 14.90
C GLY A 378 22.46 14.13 13.61
N GLN A 379 22.44 15.23 12.85
CA GLN A 379 23.24 15.37 11.62
C GLN A 379 24.75 15.32 11.91
N LYS A 380 25.21 15.94 12.99
CA LYS A 380 26.62 15.86 13.39
C LYS A 380 27.04 14.45 13.74
N GLN A 381 26.22 13.71 14.48
CA GLN A 381 26.51 12.32 14.84
C GLN A 381 26.51 11.42 13.58
N SER A 382 25.60 11.63 12.65
CA SER A 382 25.59 10.91 11.35
C SER A 382 26.90 11.16 10.59
N THR A 383 27.30 12.42 10.43
CA THR A 383 28.56 12.79 9.76
C THR A 383 29.79 12.17 10.45
N LEU A 384 29.81 12.18 11.79
CA LEU A 384 30.89 11.54 12.55
C LEU A 384 30.95 10.03 12.32
N ASN A 385 29.80 9.36 12.25
CA ASN A 385 29.74 7.92 11.98
C ASN A 385 30.24 7.60 10.56
N GLU A 386 29.79 8.37 9.55
CA GLU A 386 30.28 8.24 8.16
C GLU A 386 31.80 8.40 8.07
N LEU A 387 32.35 9.42 8.75
CA LEU A 387 33.80 9.63 8.79
C LEU A 387 34.54 8.48 9.47
N ARG A 388 34.00 7.92 10.56
CA ARG A 388 34.58 6.74 11.23
C ARG A 388 34.59 5.52 10.30
N GLU A 389 33.49 5.27 9.58
CA GLU A 389 33.42 4.18 8.62
C GLU A 389 34.39 4.34 7.46
N LEU A 390 34.48 5.55 6.87
CA LEU A 390 35.45 5.86 5.82
C LEU A 390 36.87 5.68 6.32
N ALA A 391 37.19 6.19 7.52
CA ALA A 391 38.52 6.01 8.10
C ALA A 391 38.88 4.54 8.32
N ALA A 392 37.92 3.71 8.72
CA ALA A 392 38.12 2.27 8.91
C ALA A 392 38.35 1.50 7.59
N LYS A 393 37.74 1.94 6.47
CA LYS A 393 37.91 1.33 5.14
C LYS A 393 39.31 1.57 4.54
N GLY A 394 40.02 2.63 4.94
CA GLY A 394 41.38 2.93 4.45
C GLY A 394 41.44 3.43 3.01
N GLU A 395 40.35 3.87 2.41
CA GLU A 395 40.27 4.31 1.00
C GLU A 395 40.71 5.77 0.78
N GLN A 396 41.28 6.42 1.79
CA GLN A 396 41.60 7.86 1.77
C GLN A 396 43.06 8.20 1.41
N ASP A 397 43.83 7.25 0.90
CA ASP A 397 45.26 7.46 0.62
C ASP A 397 45.56 8.60 -0.34
N SER A 398 44.70 8.84 -1.34
CA SER A 398 44.80 9.96 -2.28
C SER A 398 44.66 11.32 -1.63
N TYR A 399 44.02 11.41 -0.47
CA TYR A 399 43.82 12.69 0.27
C TYR A 399 44.88 12.94 1.34
N ARG A 400 45.74 11.95 1.66
CA ARG A 400 46.72 12.06 2.76
C ARG A 400 47.77 13.13 2.54
N VAL A 401 48.13 13.37 1.27
CA VAL A 401 49.17 14.43 0.94
C VAL A 401 48.56 15.79 1.26
N ALA A 402 47.36 16.08 0.71
CA ALA A 402 46.68 17.35 0.98
C ALA A 402 46.36 17.57 2.48
N ALA A 403 46.01 16.47 3.19
CA ALA A 403 45.78 16.55 4.64
C ALA A 403 47.07 16.89 5.41
N LYS A 404 48.25 16.35 5.02
CA LYS A 404 49.53 16.71 5.62
C LYS A 404 49.91 18.15 5.33
N GLU A 405 49.66 18.65 4.14
CA GLU A 405 49.91 20.07 3.80
C GLU A 405 49.04 20.99 4.65
N LEU A 406 47.74 20.71 4.76
CA LEU A 406 46.81 21.48 5.59
C LEU A 406 47.26 21.49 7.08
N LEU A 407 47.77 20.37 7.59
CA LEU A 407 48.26 20.27 8.98
C LEU A 407 49.59 21.00 9.26
N GLN A 408 50.27 21.51 8.22
CA GLN A 408 51.41 22.45 8.40
C GLN A 408 50.93 23.86 8.68
N GLU A 409 49.74 24.23 8.25
CA GLU A 409 49.16 25.57 8.37
C GLU A 409 48.17 25.70 9.54
N THR A 410 47.55 24.59 9.97
CA THR A 410 46.53 24.57 11.02
C THR A 410 46.62 23.33 11.90
N ASP A 411 46.10 23.38 13.12
CA ASP A 411 46.08 22.22 14.01
C ASP A 411 45.00 21.20 13.57
N ALA A 412 45.19 19.95 13.97
CA ALA A 412 44.32 18.82 13.55
C ALA A 412 42.86 18.98 14.03
N VAL A 413 42.64 19.61 15.19
CA VAL A 413 41.30 19.80 15.74
C VAL A 413 40.53 20.84 14.91
N THR A 414 41.17 21.96 14.59
CA THR A 414 40.61 23.00 13.75
C THR A 414 40.32 22.50 12.34
N ALA A 415 41.25 21.76 11.72
CA ALA A 415 41.06 21.16 10.40
C ALA A 415 39.89 20.19 10.39
N LEU A 416 39.80 19.28 11.39
CA LEU A 416 38.73 18.34 11.50
C LEU A 416 37.39 19.03 11.81
N ALA A 417 37.35 20.05 12.66
CA ALA A 417 36.16 20.84 12.95
C ALA A 417 35.61 21.54 11.68
N ALA A 418 36.51 22.10 10.86
CA ALA A 418 36.15 22.70 9.57
C ALA A 418 35.60 21.67 8.61
N ALA A 419 36.22 20.50 8.49
CA ALA A 419 35.75 19.39 7.67
C ALA A 419 34.35 18.89 8.12
N LEU A 420 34.16 18.70 9.42
CA LEU A 420 32.85 18.35 10.00
C LEU A 420 31.79 19.40 9.67
N LYS A 421 32.12 20.70 9.80
CA LYS A 421 31.19 21.77 9.46
C LYS A 421 30.81 21.79 7.98
N LEU A 422 31.74 21.51 7.09
CA LEU A 422 31.46 21.41 5.64
C LEU A 422 30.62 20.19 5.27
N LEU A 423 30.84 19.06 5.91
CA LEU A 423 30.17 17.81 5.64
C LEU A 423 28.81 17.71 6.34
N THR A 424 28.66 18.33 7.52
CA THR A 424 27.39 18.30 8.25
C THR A 424 26.34 19.12 7.51
N LYS A 425 25.26 18.46 7.11
CA LYS A 425 24.11 19.13 6.54
C LYS A 425 23.30 19.80 7.65
N GLU A 426 23.43 21.12 7.78
CA GLU A 426 22.62 21.88 8.74
C GLU A 426 21.13 21.78 8.37
N PRO A 427 20.20 21.62 9.35
CA PRO A 427 18.77 21.56 9.11
C PRO A 427 18.26 22.83 8.39
N ASP A 428 17.69 22.68 7.20
CA ASP A 428 17.20 23.79 6.39
C ASP A 428 15.86 24.30 6.92
N GLN A 429 15.76 25.62 7.14
CA GLN A 429 14.56 26.31 7.63
C GLN A 429 13.84 27.10 6.53
N THR A 430 14.14 26.88 5.25
CA THR A 430 13.47 27.57 4.13
C THR A 430 11.95 27.43 4.26
N PRO A 431 11.20 28.55 4.32
CA PRO A 431 9.76 28.49 4.47
C PRO A 431 9.07 27.77 3.31
N VAL A 432 8.27 26.78 3.63
CA VAL A 432 7.45 26.03 2.67
C VAL A 432 6.00 26.10 3.10
N LYS A 433 5.10 26.39 2.14
CA LYS A 433 3.66 26.39 2.37
C LYS A 433 3.06 25.14 1.78
N LEU A 434 2.47 24.31 2.62
CA LEU A 434 1.64 23.18 2.20
C LEU A 434 0.17 23.56 2.33
N THR A 435 -0.67 22.95 1.50
CA THR A 435 -2.12 23.08 1.63
C THR A 435 -2.57 22.47 2.95
N SER A 436 -3.38 23.19 3.73
CA SER A 436 -3.93 22.69 4.99
C SER A 436 -5.01 21.66 4.72
N GLU A 437 -4.93 20.49 5.33
CA GLU A 437 -5.97 19.47 5.28
C GLU A 437 -6.82 19.47 6.56
N ALA A 438 -8.11 19.18 6.40
CA ALA A 438 -9.00 19.08 7.54
C ALA A 438 -8.63 17.87 8.42
N PRO A 439 -8.59 18.02 9.76
CA PRO A 439 -8.30 16.92 10.66
C PRO A 439 -9.36 15.83 10.58
N LEU A 440 -8.95 14.58 10.76
CA LEU A 440 -9.86 13.45 10.84
C LEU A 440 -10.70 13.55 12.12
N ARG A 441 -12.02 13.50 11.96
CA ARG A 441 -12.96 13.48 13.07
C ARG A 441 -13.62 12.11 13.15
N THR A 442 -13.49 11.44 14.28
CA THR A 442 -14.28 10.22 14.55
C THR A 442 -15.76 10.62 14.65
N LYS A 443 -16.64 9.97 13.86
CA LYS A 443 -18.08 10.11 14.06
C LYS A 443 -18.39 9.59 15.47
N LYS A 444 -18.81 10.47 16.38
CA LYS A 444 -19.35 10.05 17.68
C LYS A 444 -20.50 9.08 17.39
N ARG A 445 -20.36 7.82 17.81
CA ARG A 445 -21.50 6.92 17.90
C ARG A 445 -22.51 7.62 18.83
N HIS A 446 -23.60 8.14 18.27
CA HIS A 446 -24.73 8.54 19.08
C HIS A 446 -25.19 7.29 19.83
N GLY A 447 -24.83 7.22 21.11
CA GLY A 447 -25.41 6.28 22.04
C GLY A 447 -26.92 6.47 21.97
N LYS A 448 -27.66 5.38 21.76
CA LYS A 448 -29.09 5.32 22.00
C LYS A 448 -29.29 5.63 23.49
N GLY A 449 -29.40 6.92 23.84
CA GLY A 449 -29.87 7.35 25.14
C GLY A 449 -31.34 6.97 25.25
N GLY A 450 -31.64 6.21 26.29
CA GLY A 450 -32.97 5.75 26.63
C GLY A 450 -33.98 6.87 26.66
N ARG A 451 -35.07 6.68 25.95
CA ARG A 451 -36.32 7.44 26.15
C ARG A 451 -36.94 6.93 27.45
N ASP A 452 -36.63 7.61 28.52
CA ASP A 452 -37.46 7.55 29.73
C ASP A 452 -38.69 8.42 29.51
N GLY A 453 -39.84 7.78 29.59
CA GLY A 453 -41.10 8.40 29.37
C GLY A 453 -41.50 9.27 30.56
N ARG A 454 -41.72 10.56 30.30
CA ARG A 454 -42.63 11.38 31.08
C ARG A 454 -43.59 12.06 30.13
N ARG A 455 -44.84 11.55 30.10
CA ARG A 455 -46.00 12.24 29.56
C ARG A 455 -46.29 13.43 30.48
N PRO A 456 -46.49 14.65 29.97
CA PRO A 456 -47.26 15.67 30.67
C PRO A 456 -48.73 15.52 30.31
N ASN A 457 -49.53 15.63 31.35
CA ASN A 457 -50.95 15.54 31.45
C ASN A 457 -51.66 16.59 30.57
N ASP A 458 -52.72 16.11 29.95
CA ASP A 458 -53.79 16.84 29.26
C ASP A 458 -54.62 17.60 30.27
N ARG A 459 -54.81 18.94 30.07
CA ARG A 459 -55.95 19.74 30.52
C ARG A 459 -55.67 21.20 30.15
N ASP A 460 -56.26 21.62 29.02
CA ASP A 460 -57.22 22.72 28.98
C ASP A 460 -57.66 23.00 27.53
N ARG A 461 -58.90 22.64 27.33
CA ARG A 461 -59.69 23.04 26.15
C ARG A 461 -60.08 24.48 26.31
N ARG A 462 -60.08 25.27 25.24
CA ARG A 462 -61.27 26.00 24.74
C ARG A 462 -61.03 26.65 23.37
N PRO A 463 -62.08 26.70 22.50
CA PRO A 463 -61.98 27.07 21.09
C PRO A 463 -62.56 28.47 20.84
N TRP A 464 -62.12 29.09 19.79
CA TRP A 464 -62.82 30.23 19.09
C TRP A 464 -61.91 30.57 17.88
N GLY A 465 -62.36 30.78 16.65
CA GLY A 465 -63.67 31.06 16.06
C GLY A 465 -63.40 31.45 14.60
N GLN A 466 -64.27 31.01 13.73
CA GLN A 466 -64.33 31.27 12.30
C GLN A 466 -64.32 32.75 11.91
N LYS A 467 -63.82 33.09 10.69
CA LYS A 467 -64.37 33.96 9.65
C LYS A 467 -63.42 33.93 8.45
N ARG A 468 -63.87 33.39 7.33
CA ARG A 468 -64.63 33.81 6.18
C ARG A 468 -64.01 34.94 5.37
N GLY A 469 -63.89 34.66 4.09
CA GLY A 469 -63.90 35.56 2.93
C GLY A 469 -62.53 35.74 2.30
N GLY A 470 -62.31 35.59 1.07
CA GLY A 470 -63.12 35.42 -0.11
C GLY A 470 -62.35 35.98 -1.30
N ARG A 471 -62.50 35.32 -2.41
CA ARG A 471 -62.43 35.84 -3.80
C ARG A 471 -61.14 36.27 -4.49
N ASP A 472 -60.85 35.50 -5.49
CA ASP A 472 -60.85 35.85 -6.93
C ASP A 472 -59.63 36.56 -7.49
N GLY A 473 -59.14 36.00 -8.57
CA GLY A 473 -58.61 36.77 -9.68
C GLY A 473 -57.45 36.17 -10.44
N ARG A 474 -57.72 35.21 -11.30
CA ARG A 474 -57.50 35.18 -12.77
C ARG A 474 -56.15 35.60 -13.36
N ARG A 475 -55.67 34.65 -14.19
CA ARG A 475 -55.07 34.83 -15.57
C ARG A 475 -53.67 35.41 -15.64
N SER A 476 -52.77 34.89 -16.41
CA SER A 476 -52.53 34.36 -17.77
C SER A 476 -51.02 34.21 -17.89
N GLY A 477 -50.40 33.19 -18.36
CA GLY A 477 -50.37 32.76 -19.72
C GLY A 477 -49.34 33.55 -20.52
N HIS A 478 -48.13 33.00 -20.74
CA HIS A 478 -47.48 33.13 -22.05
C HIS A 478 -46.38 32.12 -22.24
N GLN A 479 -46.67 31.19 -23.11
CA GLN A 479 -45.69 30.43 -23.90
C GLN A 479 -44.93 31.39 -24.82
N ARG A 480 -43.69 31.16 -25.08
CA ARG A 480 -43.08 31.30 -26.43
C ARG A 480 -41.92 30.36 -26.61
N LYS A 481 -42.13 29.46 -27.56
CA LYS A 481 -41.19 28.77 -28.42
C LYS A 481 -40.39 29.77 -29.24
N TRP A 482 -39.23 29.32 -29.72
CA TRP A 482 -38.67 29.40 -31.12
C TRP A 482 -37.25 28.97 -30.98
N ALA A 483 -36.81 27.83 -31.56
CA ALA A 483 -36.61 27.43 -32.95
C ALA A 483 -35.29 27.98 -33.57
N SER A 484 -34.39 27.05 -33.78
CA SER A 484 -33.53 26.75 -34.92
C SER A 484 -33.07 27.85 -35.87
N ALA A 485 -31.77 27.82 -36.23
CA ALA A 485 -31.23 27.89 -37.61
C ALA A 485 -29.69 27.86 -37.52
N ASN A 486 -28.97 26.85 -38.04
CA ASN A 486 -28.47 26.65 -39.39
C ASN A 486 -27.54 27.74 -39.97
N GLY A 487 -26.36 27.32 -40.40
CA GLY A 487 -25.52 27.97 -41.39
C GLY A 487 -24.03 27.74 -41.12
N LYS A 488 -23.41 26.74 -41.64
CA LYS A 488 -22.72 26.46 -42.90
C LYS A 488 -21.60 27.46 -43.29
N ALA A 489 -20.51 26.84 -43.67
CA ALA A 489 -19.43 27.26 -44.60
C ALA A 489 -18.30 28.04 -43.90
N GLY A 490 -17.03 27.77 -44.10
CA GLY A 490 -16.34 26.96 -45.12
C GLY A 490 -14.92 27.46 -45.29
N LYS A 491 -14.03 26.54 -45.67
CA LYS A 491 -12.78 26.75 -46.42
C LYS A 491 -11.57 27.41 -45.73
N ARG A 492 -10.55 26.62 -45.51
CA ARG A 492 -9.31 26.41 -46.31
C ARG A 492 -8.12 27.30 -45.97
N LEU A 493 -6.99 26.58 -45.91
CA LEU A 493 -5.59 26.92 -46.27
C LEU A 493 -4.81 27.65 -45.13
N SER A 494 -3.81 27.07 -44.65
CA SER A 494 -2.58 26.53 -45.18
C SER A 494 -1.92 25.57 -44.16
#